data_71700b4d2e2c86cd6f848db5b9bd7b80
#
_entry.id   71700b4d2e2c86cd6f848db5b9bd7b80
#
_cell.length_a   1.000
_cell.length_b   1.000
_cell.length_c   1.000
_cell.angle_alpha   90.00
_cell.angle_beta   90.00
_cell.angle_gamma   90.00
#
_symmetry.space_group_name_H-M   'P 1'
#
loop_
_entity.id
_entity.type
_entity.pdbx_description
1 polymer ?
#
loop_
_entity_poly.entity_id
_entity_poly.type
_entity_poly.pdbx_seq_one_letter_code
_entity_poly.pdbx_strand_id
1 'polypeptide(L)'
;AGQLLNRQDPKLLPLVDFNLDAAFKTLSQQLADLEQHAETTIKNHLDNHAHSEIEDWISTGQSFIEAETCPFCGQLLTDLELIKAYQSYFNQEYQELKAQVVILGETVRTGLGSQLGDSLESATTTNTARIDAWKDQLPLTAPELTTAEIKDGLSQLRGCLLDLVEAKRVQPLEKSGTDADYQFLQAKLSAVNSHIGGYNK
;
A
#
# COMPACT_ATOMS: atom_id res chain seq x y z
N ALA A 1 14.20 -49.77 8.39
CA ALA A 1 13.96 -48.74 9.42
C ALA A 1 14.71 -47.43 9.14
N GLY A 2 15.94 -47.46 8.57
CA GLY A 2 16.74 -46.24 8.34
C GLY A 2 16.24 -45.29 7.24
N GLN A 3 15.44 -45.74 6.28
CA GLN A 3 14.92 -44.93 5.18
C GLN A 3 13.74 -44.02 5.60
N LEU A 4 13.05 -44.33 6.68
CA LEU A 4 11.93 -43.51 7.18
C LEU A 4 12.39 -42.24 7.94
N LEU A 5 13.59 -42.31 8.55
CA LEU A 5 14.12 -41.20 9.37
C LEU A 5 14.53 -39.96 8.57
N ASN A 6 14.70 -40.06 7.24
CA ASN A 6 15.11 -38.96 6.37
C ASN A 6 13.96 -38.34 5.55
N ARG A 7 12.72 -38.85 5.69
CA ARG A 7 11.56 -38.26 5.00
C ARG A 7 11.09 -37.00 5.73
N GLN A 8 10.88 -35.97 4.97
CA GLN A 8 10.37 -34.72 5.51
C GLN A 8 8.84 -34.62 5.32
N ASP A 9 8.16 -34.12 6.32
CA ASP A 9 6.72 -33.88 6.24
C ASP A 9 6.42 -32.69 5.35
N PRO A 10 5.27 -32.68 4.63
CA PRO A 10 4.78 -31.50 3.94
C PRO A 10 4.56 -30.37 4.95
N LYS A 11 4.75 -29.13 4.50
CA LYS A 11 4.57 -27.94 5.33
C LYS A 11 3.32 -27.18 4.90
N LEU A 12 2.61 -26.61 5.86
CA LEU A 12 1.53 -25.69 5.55
C LEU A 12 2.07 -24.47 4.78
N LEU A 13 1.31 -24.04 3.77
CA LEU A 13 1.59 -22.80 3.06
C LEU A 13 1.17 -21.62 3.91
N PRO A 14 1.97 -20.56 4.00
CA PRO A 14 1.59 -19.36 4.73
C PRO A 14 0.43 -18.64 4.03
N LEU A 15 -0.52 -18.13 4.81
CA LEU A 15 -1.53 -17.22 4.30
C LEU A 15 -0.89 -15.86 3.98
N VAL A 16 -1.51 -15.13 3.07
CA VAL A 16 -1.13 -13.76 2.75
C VAL A 16 -1.56 -12.85 3.89
N ASP A 17 -0.60 -12.30 4.61
CA ASP A 17 -0.83 -11.36 5.71
C ASP A 17 -0.59 -9.93 5.22
N PHE A 18 -1.67 -9.26 4.80
CA PHE A 18 -1.66 -7.85 4.42
C PHE A 18 -2.74 -7.10 5.18
N ASN A 19 -2.35 -6.06 5.93
CA ASN A 19 -3.26 -5.29 6.76
C ASN A 19 -3.96 -4.19 5.94
N LEU A 20 -5.13 -4.55 5.36
CA LEU A 20 -5.97 -3.63 4.60
C LEU A 20 -6.50 -2.48 5.46
N ASP A 21 -6.83 -2.72 6.74
CA ASP A 21 -7.34 -1.68 7.63
C ASP A 21 -6.30 -0.58 7.84
N ALA A 22 -5.05 -0.95 8.07
CA ALA A 22 -3.96 0.00 8.19
C ALA A 22 -3.73 0.78 6.89
N ALA A 23 -3.81 0.10 5.74
CA ALA A 23 -3.69 0.74 4.42
C ALA A 23 -4.80 1.77 4.21
N PHE A 24 -6.06 1.40 4.44
CA PHE A 24 -7.20 2.31 4.26
C PHE A 24 -7.23 3.42 5.31
N LYS A 25 -6.72 3.19 6.52
CA LYS A 25 -6.52 4.27 7.50
C LYS A 25 -5.62 5.37 6.94
N THR A 26 -4.49 5.01 6.33
CA THR A 26 -3.58 5.99 5.69
C THR A 26 -4.22 6.65 4.48
N LEU A 27 -4.89 5.87 3.61
CA LEU A 27 -5.55 6.38 2.39
C LEU A 27 -6.71 7.33 2.70
N SER A 28 -7.45 7.10 3.79
CA SER A 28 -8.58 7.92 4.20
C SER A 28 -8.20 9.10 5.11
N GLN A 29 -6.93 9.16 5.55
CA GLN A 29 -6.48 10.23 6.44
C GLN A 29 -6.61 11.59 5.76
N GLN A 30 -7.22 12.53 6.46
CA GLN A 30 -7.32 13.94 6.10
C GLN A 30 -6.74 14.75 7.25
N LEU A 31 -6.16 15.90 6.98
CA LEU A 31 -5.66 16.77 8.04
C LEU A 31 -6.85 17.50 8.68
N ALA A 32 -7.12 17.19 9.95
CA ALA A 32 -8.34 17.63 10.63
C ALA A 32 -8.28 19.05 11.24
N ASP A 33 -7.07 19.58 11.48
CA ASP A 33 -6.86 20.79 12.28
C ASP A 33 -6.45 22.03 11.49
N LEU A 34 -6.74 22.04 10.19
CA LEU A 34 -6.57 23.26 9.39
C LEU A 34 -7.71 24.23 9.69
N GLU A 35 -7.36 25.46 10.00
CA GLU A 35 -8.35 26.54 10.03
C GLU A 35 -9.13 26.48 8.71
N GLN A 36 -10.43 26.29 8.79
CA GLN A 36 -11.31 26.10 7.63
C GLN A 36 -11.15 27.21 6.58
N HIS A 37 -10.76 28.40 7.02
CA HIS A 37 -10.45 29.55 6.16
C HIS A 37 -9.12 29.35 5.38
N ALA A 38 -8.09 28.83 6.03
CA ALA A 38 -6.81 28.56 5.38
C ALA A 38 -6.96 27.45 4.33
N GLU A 39 -7.68 26.39 4.64
CA GLU A 39 -7.97 25.30 3.69
C GLU A 39 -8.71 25.83 2.45
N THR A 40 -9.78 26.61 2.64
CA THR A 40 -10.55 27.16 1.53
C THR A 40 -9.70 28.11 0.66
N THR A 41 -8.88 28.95 1.27
CA THR A 41 -7.99 29.89 0.58
C THR A 41 -6.96 29.14 -0.26
N ILE A 42 -6.39 28.08 0.28
CA ILE A 42 -5.37 27.28 -0.40
C ILE A 42 -5.99 26.45 -1.53
N LYS A 43 -7.12 25.78 -1.29
CA LYS A 43 -7.82 25.03 -2.34
C LYS A 43 -8.18 25.94 -3.51
N ASN A 44 -8.75 27.10 -3.25
CA ASN A 44 -9.06 28.08 -4.31
C ASN A 44 -7.81 28.54 -5.07
N HIS A 45 -6.68 28.67 -4.39
CA HIS A 45 -5.43 29.04 -5.07
C HIS A 45 -4.90 27.88 -5.92
N LEU A 46 -4.88 26.65 -5.39
CA LEU A 46 -4.43 25.46 -6.10
C LEU A 46 -5.30 25.16 -7.33
N ASP A 47 -6.62 25.27 -7.20
CA ASP A 47 -7.59 25.02 -8.28
C ASP A 47 -7.42 26.00 -9.47
N ASN A 48 -6.89 27.20 -9.22
CA ASN A 48 -6.56 28.18 -10.27
C ASN A 48 -5.28 27.84 -11.03
N HIS A 49 -4.50 26.85 -10.57
CA HIS A 49 -3.29 26.37 -11.22
C HIS A 49 -3.54 25.01 -11.85
N ALA A 50 -3.52 24.93 -13.18
CA ALA A 50 -3.82 23.72 -13.95
C ALA A 50 -2.73 22.61 -13.89
N HIS A 51 -1.87 22.61 -12.86
CA HIS A 51 -0.76 21.66 -12.73
C HIS A 51 -0.99 20.74 -11.53
N SER A 52 -1.10 19.45 -11.75
CA SER A 52 -1.30 18.43 -10.70
C SER A 52 -0.16 18.36 -9.66
N GLU A 53 1.01 18.92 -9.97
CA GLU A 53 2.19 18.91 -9.08
C GLU A 53 2.37 20.22 -8.30
N ILE A 54 1.46 21.19 -8.45
CA ILE A 54 1.59 22.51 -7.85
C ILE A 54 1.63 22.46 -6.32
N GLU A 55 0.85 21.58 -5.71
CA GLU A 55 0.79 21.38 -4.28
C GLU A 55 2.13 20.91 -3.72
N ASP A 56 2.73 19.92 -4.38
CA ASP A 56 4.04 19.39 -3.99
C ASP A 56 5.16 20.42 -4.19
N TRP A 57 5.09 21.18 -5.29
CA TRP A 57 6.03 22.28 -5.57
C TRP A 57 5.95 23.39 -4.50
N ILE A 58 4.75 23.81 -4.11
CA ILE A 58 4.56 24.83 -3.08
C ILE A 58 5.03 24.30 -1.73
N SER A 59 4.66 23.07 -1.35
CA SER A 59 5.11 22.44 -0.11
C SER A 59 6.64 22.38 -0.02
N THR A 60 7.28 21.98 -1.11
CA THR A 60 8.75 21.96 -1.19
C THR A 60 9.32 23.39 -1.11
N GLY A 61 8.70 24.34 -1.81
CA GLY A 61 9.08 25.74 -1.83
C GLY A 61 9.07 26.40 -0.45
N GLN A 62 8.12 25.99 0.42
CA GLN A 62 8.07 26.49 1.81
C GLN A 62 9.37 26.19 2.59
N SER A 63 10.01 25.07 2.33
CA SER A 63 11.26 24.68 3.02
C SER A 63 12.46 25.57 2.68
N PHE A 64 12.38 26.36 1.60
CA PHE A 64 13.43 27.29 1.18
C PHE A 64 13.19 28.73 1.64
N ILE A 65 12.09 28.99 2.36
CA ILE A 65 11.84 30.33 2.92
C ILE A 65 12.68 30.51 4.17
N GLU A 66 13.75 31.30 4.05
CA GLU A 66 14.60 31.72 5.16
C GLU A 66 14.33 33.19 5.51
N ALA A 67 14.28 33.51 6.80
CA ALA A 67 14.14 34.89 7.30
C ALA A 67 12.97 35.68 6.64
N GLU A 68 11.84 35.01 6.41
CA GLU A 68 10.62 35.63 5.85
C GLU A 68 10.82 36.30 4.47
N THR A 69 11.78 35.80 3.70
CA THR A 69 12.12 36.34 2.38
C THR A 69 11.85 35.32 1.29
N CYS A 70 11.25 35.76 0.19
CA CYS A 70 10.99 34.90 -0.97
C CYS A 70 12.30 34.45 -1.62
N PRO A 71 12.56 33.13 -1.76
CA PRO A 71 13.79 32.64 -2.38
C PRO A 71 13.89 32.95 -3.88
N PHE A 72 12.76 33.28 -4.56
CA PHE A 72 12.73 33.60 -5.97
C PHE A 72 13.04 35.09 -6.27
N CYS A 73 12.46 36.02 -5.50
CA CYS A 73 12.53 37.43 -5.82
C CYS A 73 13.06 38.34 -4.69
N GLY A 74 13.35 37.78 -3.52
CA GLY A 74 13.88 38.52 -2.38
C GLY A 74 12.88 39.45 -1.68
N GLN A 75 11.60 39.39 -2.03
CA GLN A 75 10.57 40.20 -1.35
C GLN A 75 10.26 39.65 0.04
N LEU A 76 9.88 40.52 0.97
CA LEU A 76 9.40 40.16 2.29
C LEU A 76 8.03 39.47 2.17
N LEU A 77 7.84 38.38 2.94
CA LEU A 77 6.63 37.55 2.96
C LEU A 77 5.80 37.70 4.24
N THR A 78 6.21 38.59 5.16
CA THR A 78 5.67 38.72 6.53
C THR A 78 4.18 38.97 6.62
N ASP A 79 3.58 39.70 5.66
CA ASP A 79 2.19 40.10 5.71
C ASP A 79 1.31 39.47 4.63
N LEU A 80 1.83 38.41 3.98
CA LEU A 80 1.08 37.70 2.96
C LEU A 80 0.24 36.57 3.60
N GLU A 81 -1.07 36.79 3.70
CA GLU A 81 -2.03 35.85 4.28
C GLU A 81 -1.92 34.46 3.63
N LEU A 82 -1.74 34.41 2.31
CA LEU A 82 -1.58 33.15 1.57
C LEU A 82 -0.32 32.37 2.01
N ILE A 83 0.79 33.07 2.27
CA ILE A 83 2.02 32.41 2.75
C ILE A 83 1.84 31.87 4.17
N LYS A 84 1.17 32.61 5.05
CA LYS A 84 0.82 32.14 6.40
C LYS A 84 -0.10 30.94 6.35
N ALA A 85 -1.09 30.98 5.45
CA ALA A 85 -1.97 29.83 5.21
C ALA A 85 -1.17 28.62 4.74
N TYR A 86 -0.23 28.77 3.80
CA TYR A 86 0.64 27.68 3.37
C TYR A 86 1.52 27.12 4.49
N GLN A 87 2.12 27.98 5.32
CA GLN A 87 2.92 27.54 6.46
C GLN A 87 2.13 26.71 7.48
N SER A 88 0.85 27.09 7.69
CA SER A 88 -0.06 26.33 8.54
C SER A 88 -0.51 25.03 7.90
N TYR A 89 -0.76 25.04 6.59
CA TYR A 89 -1.30 23.91 5.83
C TYR A 89 -0.25 22.82 5.55
N PHE A 90 0.97 23.23 5.17
CA PHE A 90 2.08 22.29 4.90
C PHE A 90 2.97 22.09 6.13
N ASN A 91 2.35 21.89 7.29
CA ASN A 91 3.02 21.67 8.55
C ASN A 91 3.67 20.26 8.64
N GLN A 92 4.18 19.93 9.82
CA GLN A 92 4.78 18.64 10.10
C GLN A 92 3.82 17.45 9.79
N GLU A 93 2.54 17.59 10.09
CA GLU A 93 1.52 16.54 9.88
C GLU A 93 1.34 16.21 8.40
N TYR A 94 1.41 17.22 7.52
CA TYR A 94 1.40 17.00 6.08
C TYR A 94 2.63 16.21 5.60
N GLN A 95 3.81 16.54 6.10
CA GLN A 95 5.03 15.82 5.75
C GLN A 95 4.99 14.37 6.27
N GLU A 96 4.46 14.16 7.47
CA GLU A 96 4.26 12.83 8.04
C GLU A 96 3.27 12.00 7.21
N LEU A 97 2.17 12.60 6.76
CA LEU A 97 1.21 11.93 5.88
C LEU A 97 1.85 11.52 4.55
N LYS A 98 2.61 12.42 3.90
CA LYS A 98 3.37 12.09 2.68
C LYS A 98 4.32 10.92 2.90
N ALA A 99 5.07 10.93 4.00
CA ALA A 99 5.97 9.83 4.35
C ALA A 99 5.23 8.51 4.56
N GLN A 100 4.07 8.54 5.24
CA GLN A 100 3.23 7.35 5.43
C GLN A 100 2.71 6.79 4.11
N VAL A 101 2.32 7.64 3.16
CA VAL A 101 1.87 7.21 1.82
C VAL A 101 3.00 6.53 1.04
N VAL A 102 4.24 7.07 1.11
CA VAL A 102 5.42 6.44 0.50
C VAL A 102 5.69 5.06 1.12
N ILE A 103 5.68 4.97 2.45
CA ILE A 103 5.87 3.70 3.18
C ILE A 103 4.78 2.70 2.82
N LEU A 104 3.53 3.14 2.70
CA LEU A 104 2.43 2.27 2.27
C LEU A 104 2.68 1.71 0.87
N GLY A 105 3.13 2.54 -0.07
CA GLY A 105 3.47 2.10 -1.43
C GLY A 105 4.57 1.03 -1.44
N GLU A 106 5.61 1.18 -0.64
CA GLU A 106 6.66 0.16 -0.49
C GLU A 106 6.13 -1.12 0.19
N THR A 107 5.27 -0.97 1.19
CA THR A 107 4.63 -2.11 1.88
C THR A 107 3.77 -2.92 0.90
N VAL A 108 3.02 -2.27 0.01
CA VAL A 108 2.23 -2.94 -1.03
C VAL A 108 3.15 -3.65 -2.02
N ARG A 109 4.21 -2.98 -2.50
CA ARG A 109 5.15 -3.57 -3.48
C ARG A 109 5.86 -4.79 -2.94
N THR A 110 6.27 -4.75 -1.68
CA THR A 110 7.00 -5.86 -1.03
C THR A 110 6.05 -6.95 -0.54
N GLY A 111 4.98 -6.59 0.16
CA GLY A 111 4.05 -7.56 0.78
C GLY A 111 3.18 -8.30 -0.22
N LEU A 112 2.85 -7.68 -1.38
CA LEU A 112 2.06 -8.29 -2.45
C LEU A 112 2.88 -8.45 -3.75
N GLY A 113 4.20 -8.55 -3.64
CA GLY A 113 5.11 -8.70 -4.78
C GLY A 113 4.94 -10.04 -5.50
N SER A 114 5.41 -10.11 -6.76
CA SER A 114 5.37 -11.35 -7.56
C SER A 114 6.11 -12.51 -6.90
N GLN A 115 7.14 -12.22 -6.11
CA GLN A 115 7.92 -13.21 -5.38
C GLN A 115 7.07 -14.04 -4.40
N LEU A 116 5.97 -13.48 -3.88
CA LEU A 116 5.07 -14.22 -3.01
C LEU A 116 4.38 -15.37 -3.76
N GLY A 117 3.86 -15.11 -4.95
CA GLY A 117 3.27 -16.14 -5.82
C GLY A 117 4.27 -17.22 -6.22
N ASP A 118 5.50 -16.83 -6.55
CA ASP A 118 6.57 -17.76 -6.95
C ASP A 118 7.04 -18.61 -5.75
N SER A 119 7.09 -18.05 -4.55
CA SER A 119 7.42 -18.79 -3.33
C SER A 119 6.35 -19.82 -2.97
N LEU A 120 5.06 -19.50 -3.14
CA LEU A 120 3.96 -20.44 -2.95
C LEU A 120 4.03 -21.59 -3.95
N GLU A 121 4.32 -21.32 -5.22
CA GLU A 121 4.49 -22.34 -6.26
C GLU A 121 5.67 -23.27 -5.95
N SER A 122 6.81 -22.72 -5.55
CA SER A 122 7.98 -23.50 -5.13
C SER A 122 7.69 -24.36 -3.90
N ALA A 123 6.98 -23.82 -2.91
CA ALA A 123 6.59 -24.53 -1.71
C ALA A 123 5.60 -25.68 -2.03
N THR A 124 4.66 -25.45 -2.94
CA THR A 124 3.72 -26.49 -3.44
C THR A 124 4.47 -27.63 -4.12
N THR A 125 5.41 -27.31 -5.02
CA THR A 125 6.25 -28.31 -5.70
C THR A 125 7.04 -29.13 -4.68
N THR A 126 7.62 -28.47 -3.68
CA THR A 126 8.37 -29.15 -2.61
C THR A 126 7.46 -30.06 -1.78
N ASN A 127 6.25 -29.62 -1.45
CA ASN A 127 5.28 -30.43 -0.72
C ASN A 127 4.82 -31.65 -1.52
N THR A 128 4.59 -31.51 -2.83
CA THR A 128 4.25 -32.62 -3.71
C THR A 128 5.34 -33.71 -3.67
N ALA A 129 6.60 -33.30 -3.79
CA ALA A 129 7.72 -34.24 -3.69
C ALA A 129 7.81 -34.92 -2.32
N ARG A 130 7.51 -34.20 -1.24
CA ARG A 130 7.44 -34.77 0.12
C ARG A 130 6.32 -35.80 0.27
N ILE A 131 5.12 -35.48 -0.21
CA ILE A 131 3.96 -36.39 -0.19
C ILE A 131 4.24 -37.63 -1.03
N ASP A 132 4.84 -37.47 -2.21
CA ASP A 132 5.22 -38.60 -3.07
C ASP A 132 6.21 -39.52 -2.39
N ALA A 133 7.10 -39.01 -1.54
CA ALA A 133 8.02 -39.88 -0.76
C ALA A 133 7.28 -40.74 0.29
N TRP A 134 6.04 -40.44 0.66
CA TRP A 134 5.23 -41.21 1.60
C TRP A 134 4.26 -42.21 0.92
N LYS A 135 4.07 -42.14 -0.42
CA LYS A 135 3.05 -42.95 -1.14
C LYS A 135 3.17 -44.44 -0.92
N ASP A 136 4.38 -44.98 -0.70
CA ASP A 136 4.59 -46.38 -0.44
C ASP A 136 4.06 -46.83 0.93
N GLN A 137 3.85 -45.92 1.84
CA GLN A 137 3.46 -46.17 3.23
C GLN A 137 2.01 -45.76 3.52
N LEU A 138 1.54 -44.71 2.85
CA LEU A 138 0.24 -44.11 3.05
C LEU A 138 -0.41 -43.77 1.70
N PRO A 139 -1.71 -44.03 1.52
CA PRO A 139 -2.42 -43.67 0.28
C PRO A 139 -2.69 -42.17 0.22
N LEU A 140 -1.62 -41.36 0.15
CA LEU A 140 -1.70 -39.91 0.10
C LEU A 140 -1.72 -39.43 -1.34
N THR A 141 -2.55 -38.42 -1.58
CA THR A 141 -2.60 -37.65 -2.85
C THR A 141 -2.24 -36.20 -2.52
N ALA A 142 -1.30 -35.62 -3.26
CA ALA A 142 -0.99 -34.20 -3.10
C ALA A 142 -2.21 -33.35 -3.48
N PRO A 143 -2.61 -32.39 -2.66
CA PRO A 143 -3.66 -31.46 -3.02
C PRO A 143 -3.19 -30.57 -4.17
N GLU A 144 -4.13 -30.17 -5.04
CA GLU A 144 -3.84 -29.23 -6.12
C GLU A 144 -4.02 -27.79 -5.62
N LEU A 145 -3.05 -26.95 -5.92
CA LEU A 145 -3.14 -25.49 -5.71
C LEU A 145 -3.20 -24.81 -7.06
N THR A 146 -4.26 -24.07 -7.32
CA THR A 146 -4.38 -23.25 -8.53
C THR A 146 -3.53 -21.98 -8.39
N THR A 147 -2.20 -22.12 -8.57
CA THR A 147 -1.23 -21.03 -8.40
C THR A 147 -1.50 -19.84 -9.34
N ALA A 148 -2.07 -20.10 -10.53
CA ALA A 148 -2.44 -19.06 -11.49
C ALA A 148 -3.50 -18.11 -10.93
N GLU A 149 -4.55 -18.60 -10.26
CA GLU A 149 -5.61 -17.79 -9.64
C GLU A 149 -5.07 -16.98 -8.46
N ILE A 150 -4.15 -17.56 -7.70
CA ILE A 150 -3.49 -16.85 -6.60
C ILE A 150 -2.61 -15.71 -7.14
N LYS A 151 -1.80 -15.97 -8.16
CA LYS A 151 -0.95 -14.94 -8.81
C LYS A 151 -1.79 -13.81 -9.42
N ASP A 152 -2.89 -14.14 -10.07
CA ASP A 152 -3.82 -13.16 -10.61
C ASP A 152 -4.49 -12.33 -9.50
N GLY A 153 -4.99 -12.97 -8.45
CA GLY A 153 -5.56 -12.31 -7.29
C GLY A 153 -4.59 -11.35 -6.60
N LEU A 154 -3.34 -11.77 -6.39
CA LEU A 154 -2.27 -10.93 -5.84
C LEU A 154 -1.94 -9.75 -6.76
N SER A 155 -1.92 -9.97 -8.08
CA SER A 155 -1.66 -8.91 -9.05
C SER A 155 -2.76 -7.86 -9.05
N GLN A 156 -4.03 -8.27 -8.99
CA GLN A 156 -5.18 -7.37 -8.90
C GLN A 156 -5.18 -6.58 -7.57
N LEU A 157 -4.93 -7.26 -6.43
CA LEU A 157 -4.77 -6.61 -5.13
C LEU A 157 -3.69 -5.53 -5.15
N ARG A 158 -2.51 -5.88 -5.64
CA ARG A 158 -1.37 -4.97 -5.73
C ARG A 158 -1.66 -3.80 -6.66
N GLY A 159 -2.20 -4.07 -7.85
CA GLY A 159 -2.52 -3.02 -8.84
C GLY A 159 -3.49 -1.99 -8.28
N CYS A 160 -4.63 -2.45 -7.77
CA CYS A 160 -5.64 -1.57 -7.22
C CYS A 160 -5.11 -0.74 -6.02
N LEU A 161 -4.36 -1.37 -5.09
CA LEU A 161 -3.76 -0.65 -3.96
C LEU A 161 -2.73 0.39 -4.41
N LEU A 162 -1.90 0.08 -5.41
CA LEU A 162 -0.93 1.04 -5.93
C LEU A 162 -1.59 2.22 -6.64
N ASP A 163 -2.70 2.00 -7.34
CA ASP A 163 -3.49 3.07 -7.96
C ASP A 163 -4.07 4.01 -6.88
N LEU A 164 -4.59 3.47 -5.78
CA LEU A 164 -5.08 4.25 -4.65
C LEU A 164 -3.94 5.02 -3.94
N VAL A 165 -2.79 4.39 -3.77
CA VAL A 165 -1.60 5.03 -3.19
C VAL A 165 -1.11 6.16 -4.09
N GLU A 166 -1.10 5.96 -5.41
CA GLU A 166 -0.68 7.01 -6.35
C GLU A 166 -1.67 8.18 -6.36
N ALA A 167 -2.97 7.91 -6.31
CA ALA A 167 -3.97 8.95 -6.17
C ALA A 167 -3.76 9.77 -4.88
N LYS A 168 -3.48 9.09 -3.75
CA LYS A 168 -3.17 9.73 -2.47
C LYS A 168 -1.85 10.51 -2.50
N ARG A 169 -0.84 10.02 -3.24
CA ARG A 169 0.45 10.70 -3.43
C ARG A 169 0.29 12.00 -4.20
N VAL A 170 -0.55 12.00 -5.24
CA VAL A 170 -0.83 13.18 -6.07
C VAL A 170 -1.68 14.21 -5.33
N GLN A 171 -2.65 13.75 -4.53
CA GLN A 171 -3.55 14.59 -3.74
C GLN A 171 -3.55 14.15 -2.27
N PRO A 172 -2.50 14.46 -1.51
CA PRO A 172 -2.32 13.94 -0.14
C PRO A 172 -3.45 14.31 0.83
N LEU A 173 -4.12 15.41 0.60
CA LEU A 173 -5.18 15.92 1.48
C LEU A 173 -6.55 15.34 1.15
N GLU A 174 -6.74 14.82 -0.05
CA GLU A 174 -7.99 14.17 -0.43
C GLU A 174 -8.02 12.71 0.07
N LYS A 175 -9.21 12.24 0.41
CA LYS A 175 -9.44 10.83 0.73
C LYS A 175 -9.25 10.02 -0.55
N SER A 176 -8.41 8.98 -0.48
CA SER A 176 -8.26 7.99 -1.55
C SER A 176 -8.89 6.67 -1.12
N GLY A 177 -9.60 6.05 -2.04
CA GLY A 177 -10.31 4.79 -1.80
C GLY A 177 -11.68 4.96 -1.15
N THR A 178 -12.64 4.19 -1.65
CA THR A 178 -14.02 4.13 -1.19
C THR A 178 -14.27 2.87 -0.36
N ASP A 179 -15.42 2.79 0.31
CA ASP A 179 -15.84 1.57 0.99
C ASP A 179 -16.01 0.39 0.01
N ALA A 180 -16.40 0.69 -1.24
CA ALA A 180 -16.50 -0.32 -2.30
C ALA A 180 -15.11 -0.88 -2.68
N ASP A 181 -14.09 -0.01 -2.77
CA ASP A 181 -12.70 -0.44 -3.00
C ASP A 181 -12.19 -1.31 -1.85
N TYR A 182 -12.46 -0.92 -0.62
CA TYR A 182 -12.11 -1.72 0.56
C TYR A 182 -12.75 -3.11 0.51
N GLN A 183 -14.07 -3.19 0.27
CA GLN A 183 -14.78 -4.46 0.20
C GLN A 183 -14.29 -5.33 -0.95
N PHE A 184 -14.00 -4.75 -2.12
CA PHE A 184 -13.42 -5.46 -3.26
C PHE A 184 -12.06 -6.07 -2.90
N LEU A 185 -11.17 -5.28 -2.31
CA LEU A 185 -9.82 -5.72 -1.92
C LEU A 185 -9.88 -6.79 -0.81
N GLN A 186 -10.78 -6.62 0.16
CA GLN A 186 -11.00 -7.60 1.21
C GLN A 186 -11.51 -8.95 0.65
N ALA A 187 -12.45 -8.91 -0.29
CA ALA A 187 -12.95 -10.09 -0.96
C ALA A 187 -11.84 -10.81 -1.75
N LYS A 188 -10.98 -10.05 -2.46
CA LYS A 188 -9.83 -10.61 -3.20
C LYS A 188 -8.81 -11.25 -2.28
N LEU A 189 -8.43 -10.59 -1.18
CA LEU A 189 -7.50 -11.13 -0.19
C LEU A 189 -8.06 -12.41 0.45
N SER A 190 -9.35 -12.39 0.79
CA SER A 190 -10.05 -13.55 1.33
C SER A 190 -10.10 -14.73 0.35
N ALA A 191 -10.35 -14.47 -0.94
CA ALA A 191 -10.34 -15.50 -1.98
C ALA A 191 -8.95 -16.14 -2.12
N VAL A 192 -7.88 -15.34 -2.21
CA VAL A 192 -6.49 -15.84 -2.24
C VAL A 192 -6.21 -16.72 -1.03
N ASN A 193 -6.55 -16.26 0.17
CA ASN A 193 -6.33 -17.01 1.40
C ASN A 193 -7.20 -18.27 1.49
N SER A 194 -8.38 -18.27 0.89
CA SER A 194 -9.24 -19.46 0.82
C SER A 194 -8.64 -20.55 -0.06
N HIS A 195 -8.02 -20.20 -1.20
CA HIS A 195 -7.30 -21.17 -2.04
C HIS A 195 -6.12 -21.80 -1.27
N ILE A 196 -5.31 -20.98 -0.58
CA ILE A 196 -4.19 -21.47 0.25
C ILE A 196 -4.70 -22.33 1.41
N GLY A 197 -5.77 -21.88 2.10
CA GLY A 197 -6.39 -22.62 3.20
C GLY A 197 -7.03 -23.93 2.77
N GLY A 198 -7.56 -23.99 1.53
CA GLY A 198 -8.04 -25.23 0.92
C GLY A 198 -6.95 -26.25 0.69
N TYR A 199 -5.80 -25.81 0.21
CA TYR A 199 -4.60 -26.65 0.04
C TYR A 199 -4.06 -27.19 1.38
N ASN A 200 -4.18 -26.44 2.45
CA ASN A 200 -3.66 -26.77 3.77
C ASN A 200 -4.52 -27.78 4.57
N LYS A 201 -5.67 -28.20 4.04
CA LYS A 201 -6.57 -29.18 4.69
C LYS A 201 -6.24 -30.61 4.31
#